data_083548853662c1cb151467801ae28bd0
#
_entry.id   083548853662c1cb151467801ae28bd0
#
_cell.length_a   1.000
_cell.length_b   1.000
_cell.length_c   1.000
_cell.angle_alpha   90.00
_cell.angle_beta   90.00
_cell.angle_gamma   90.00
#
_symmetry.space_group_name_H-M   'P 1'
#
loop_
_entity.id
_entity.type
_entity.pdbx_description
1 polymer ?
#
loop_
_entity_poly.entity_id
_entity_poly.type
_entity_poly.pdbx_seq_one_letter_code
_entity_poly.pdbx_strand_id
1 'polypeptide(L)'
;IESIKTGWGNVVNTGTGKEAIVAHNGTTGLQRTSRPAKGTNSPTPWSSALAFASPSGGVVTWPRLAATTTGDTLYNIAVANGTALGQEIPVVFSRSTDGGLTWDITNVVPTGLDASKFLGFGGDSYAIAAHGATVAIVAGSVDSDVALVKSTDGGVTWTVDRTVYKFPIPLYNSAAAISDIDNDGLVDTVLTNDGIYSIALDNNNMAHIFFGRTYMYGDGAQGTFTFYGVDGLCYWNESMPDAVANTDPDILSSNAILVAGVEDLNGNNTIDAGNPSTGTGYGAFRGSLTSYPSCAFDAQNNLYLSYSSLNDTLRSYADADKNVRHVYVTKRLANAINPDDFCTPIELDKFDIALSEIFEGMYASMAKRVDGNVHLVYMRDIAPGHGVPPSAGTNQDQQINHNQSSEIVYAKVPVGDIGSCPLVTGIENVSTSSISGLN
;
A
#
# COMPACT_ATOMS: atom_id res chain seq x y z
N ILE A 1 -1.28 -1.50 -26.81
CA ILE A 1 -2.17 -2.59 -26.38
C ILE A 1 -3.61 -2.11 -26.52
N GLU A 2 -4.01 -1.06 -25.82
CA GLU A 2 -5.32 -0.44 -25.94
C GLU A 2 -5.32 0.59 -27.07
N SER A 3 -6.48 0.74 -27.73
CA SER A 3 -6.65 1.73 -28.80
C SER A 3 -6.96 3.13 -28.27
N ILE A 4 -7.13 3.28 -26.96
CA ILE A 4 -7.44 4.54 -26.27
C ILE A 4 -6.41 4.82 -25.18
N LYS A 5 -6.25 6.09 -24.81
CA LYS A 5 -5.35 6.47 -23.68
C LYS A 5 -5.88 5.89 -22.37
N THR A 6 -5.05 5.12 -21.68
CA THR A 6 -5.34 4.50 -20.38
C THR A 6 -4.30 4.92 -19.35
N GLY A 7 -4.63 4.75 -18.08
CA GLY A 7 -3.75 4.94 -16.93
C GLY A 7 -3.93 3.84 -15.88
N TRP A 8 -3.13 3.89 -14.82
CA TRP A 8 -3.14 2.93 -13.71
C TRP A 8 -3.06 1.48 -14.16
N GLY A 9 -2.14 1.20 -15.08
CA GLY A 9 -1.93 -0.15 -15.60
C GLY A 9 -1.39 -1.10 -14.55
N ASN A 10 -2.10 -2.22 -14.35
CA ASN A 10 -1.62 -3.34 -13.54
C ASN A 10 -1.34 -4.52 -14.46
N VAL A 11 -0.19 -5.16 -14.31
CA VAL A 11 0.21 -6.34 -15.07
C VAL A 11 0.49 -7.50 -14.14
N VAL A 12 0.02 -8.68 -14.51
CA VAL A 12 0.32 -9.93 -13.80
C VAL A 12 0.63 -11.05 -14.77
N ASN A 13 1.41 -12.02 -14.27
CA ASN A 13 1.64 -13.31 -14.91
C ASN A 13 0.87 -14.38 -14.13
N THR A 14 0.18 -15.26 -14.84
CA THR A 14 -0.42 -16.45 -14.23
C THR A 14 0.61 -17.54 -13.97
N GLY A 15 0.21 -18.57 -13.23
CA GLY A 15 1.05 -19.74 -12.97
C GLY A 15 1.45 -20.50 -14.21
N THR A 16 0.65 -20.49 -15.29
CA THR A 16 0.98 -21.11 -16.57
C THR A 16 1.75 -20.20 -17.53
N GLY A 17 1.99 -18.93 -17.14
CA GLY A 17 2.77 -17.98 -17.91
C GLY A 17 1.96 -17.14 -18.90
N LYS A 18 0.64 -17.09 -18.77
CA LYS A 18 -0.18 -16.09 -19.46
C LYS A 18 0.03 -14.72 -18.81
N GLU A 19 -0.21 -13.67 -19.58
CA GLU A 19 -0.15 -12.30 -19.09
C GLU A 19 -1.51 -11.62 -19.20
N ALA A 20 -1.85 -10.82 -18.19
CA ALA A 20 -3.01 -9.95 -18.23
C ALA A 20 -2.63 -8.54 -17.77
N ILE A 21 -3.25 -7.56 -18.41
CA ILE A 21 -3.17 -6.15 -18.06
C ILE A 21 -4.58 -5.64 -17.82
N VAL A 22 -4.75 -4.89 -16.74
CA VAL A 22 -5.95 -4.10 -16.49
C VAL A 22 -5.52 -2.66 -16.29
N ALA A 23 -6.08 -1.76 -17.08
CA ALA A 23 -5.88 -0.33 -16.99
C ALA A 23 -7.24 0.38 -17.06
N HIS A 24 -7.33 1.66 -16.76
CA HIS A 24 -8.58 2.38 -16.88
C HIS A 24 -8.48 3.61 -17.79
N ASN A 25 -9.62 3.96 -18.37
CA ASN A 25 -9.90 5.25 -18.98
C ASN A 25 -11.07 5.89 -18.25
N GLY A 26 -10.97 7.18 -17.93
CA GLY A 26 -12.00 7.89 -17.16
C GLY A 26 -13.38 7.97 -17.83
N THR A 27 -13.47 7.69 -19.14
CA THR A 27 -14.72 7.74 -19.91
C THR A 27 -15.29 6.34 -20.14
N THR A 28 -14.43 5.36 -20.44
CA THR A 28 -14.87 4.01 -20.84
C THR A 28 -14.65 2.94 -19.76
N GLY A 29 -14.02 3.32 -18.64
CA GLY A 29 -13.76 2.42 -17.52
C GLY A 29 -12.59 1.47 -17.76
N LEU A 30 -12.65 0.29 -17.12
CA LEU A 30 -11.57 -0.69 -17.19
C LEU A 30 -11.40 -1.29 -18.56
N GLN A 31 -10.16 -1.38 -18.98
CA GLN A 31 -9.70 -2.08 -20.19
C GLN A 31 -8.92 -3.31 -19.74
N ARG A 32 -9.47 -4.50 -19.94
CA ARG A 32 -8.88 -5.78 -19.55
C ARG A 32 -8.40 -6.48 -20.80
N THR A 33 -7.10 -6.73 -20.90
CA THR A 33 -6.46 -7.41 -22.02
C THR A 33 -5.60 -8.56 -21.54
N SER A 34 -5.47 -9.61 -22.32
CA SER A 34 -4.65 -10.76 -21.99
C SER A 34 -3.96 -11.35 -23.20
N ARG A 35 -2.93 -12.16 -22.98
CA ARG A 35 -2.27 -12.97 -24.00
C ARG A 35 -1.77 -14.30 -23.43
N PRO A 36 -1.67 -15.37 -24.26
CA PRO A 36 -1.38 -16.73 -23.78
C PRO A 36 0.08 -16.98 -23.38
N ALA A 37 1.01 -16.08 -23.69
CA ALA A 37 2.41 -16.24 -23.39
C ALA A 37 3.05 -14.93 -22.94
N LYS A 38 4.00 -14.99 -22.00
CA LYS A 38 4.74 -13.83 -21.50
C LYS A 38 5.94 -13.49 -22.36
N GLY A 39 6.37 -12.24 -22.28
CA GLY A 39 7.61 -11.73 -22.86
C GLY A 39 7.41 -10.91 -24.12
N THR A 40 8.36 -10.03 -24.37
CA THR A 40 8.35 -9.07 -25.48
C THR A 40 8.41 -9.70 -26.85
N ASN A 41 8.98 -10.90 -26.96
CA ASN A 41 9.15 -11.65 -28.21
C ASN A 41 7.99 -12.61 -28.50
N SER A 42 6.91 -12.58 -27.71
CA SER A 42 5.73 -13.37 -28.01
C SER A 42 5.08 -12.85 -29.29
N PRO A 43 4.95 -13.67 -30.34
CA PRO A 43 4.24 -13.28 -31.55
C PRO A 43 2.74 -13.19 -31.35
N THR A 44 2.25 -13.61 -30.17
CA THR A 44 0.83 -13.63 -29.85
C THR A 44 0.35 -12.24 -29.46
N PRO A 45 -0.59 -11.67 -30.21
CA PRO A 45 -1.12 -10.35 -29.91
C PRO A 45 -1.92 -10.36 -28.60
N TRP A 46 -2.04 -9.20 -27.99
CA TRP A 46 -2.99 -8.97 -26.90
C TRP A 46 -4.42 -9.14 -27.40
N SER A 47 -5.30 -9.68 -26.56
CA SER A 47 -6.73 -9.75 -26.85
C SER A 47 -7.33 -8.36 -27.01
N SER A 48 -8.53 -8.29 -27.59
CA SER A 48 -9.35 -7.08 -27.52
C SER A 48 -9.67 -6.77 -26.04
N ALA A 49 -9.80 -5.48 -25.70
CA ALA A 49 -10.17 -5.07 -24.37
C ALA A 49 -11.59 -5.50 -24.02
N LEU A 50 -11.77 -6.05 -22.82
CA LEU A 50 -13.07 -6.42 -22.26
C LEU A 50 -13.52 -5.36 -21.24
N ALA A 51 -14.76 -4.91 -21.36
CA ALA A 51 -15.42 -4.02 -20.40
C ALA A 51 -16.70 -4.68 -19.88
N PHE A 52 -17.04 -4.43 -18.63
CA PHE A 52 -18.24 -4.97 -17.97
C PHE A 52 -19.09 -3.86 -17.40
N ALA A 53 -20.39 -4.12 -17.30
CA ALA A 53 -21.32 -3.18 -16.70
C ALA A 53 -20.90 -2.86 -15.25
N SER A 54 -21.00 -1.59 -14.87
CA SER A 54 -20.85 -1.13 -13.50
C SER A 54 -22.16 -1.27 -12.74
N PRO A 55 -22.18 -1.71 -11.48
CA PRO A 55 -23.40 -1.77 -10.68
C PRO A 55 -24.01 -0.37 -10.43
N SER A 56 -23.21 0.70 -10.48
CA SER A 56 -23.66 2.07 -10.33
C SER A 56 -24.12 2.73 -11.64
N GLY A 57 -23.94 2.06 -12.80
CA GLY A 57 -24.13 2.66 -14.10
C GLY A 57 -23.05 3.65 -14.54
N GLY A 58 -22.12 4.01 -13.65
CA GLY A 58 -20.94 4.82 -13.96
C GLY A 58 -19.78 3.98 -14.51
N VAL A 59 -18.58 4.57 -14.57
CA VAL A 59 -17.39 3.85 -15.00
C VAL A 59 -16.71 3.15 -13.83
N VAL A 60 -16.02 2.05 -14.08
CA VAL A 60 -15.17 1.36 -13.12
C VAL A 60 -13.72 1.77 -13.37
N THR A 61 -13.04 2.24 -12.30
CA THR A 61 -11.69 2.84 -12.40
C THR A 61 -10.77 2.36 -11.27
N TRP A 62 -9.50 2.72 -11.32
CA TRP A 62 -8.49 2.45 -10.29
C TRP A 62 -8.29 0.96 -10.01
N PRO A 63 -7.90 0.15 -11.01
CA PRO A 63 -7.79 -1.30 -10.84
C PRO A 63 -6.61 -1.69 -9.93
N ARG A 64 -6.79 -2.82 -9.23
CA ARG A 64 -5.70 -3.63 -8.66
C ARG A 64 -5.90 -5.06 -9.10
N LEU A 65 -4.81 -5.72 -9.47
CA LEU A 65 -4.83 -7.05 -10.06
C LEU A 65 -3.94 -8.00 -9.26
N ALA A 66 -4.46 -9.20 -9.01
CA ALA A 66 -3.70 -10.31 -8.44
C ALA A 66 -3.88 -11.56 -9.30
N ALA A 67 -2.86 -12.42 -9.33
CA ALA A 67 -2.89 -13.71 -9.99
C ALA A 67 -2.46 -14.81 -9.02
N THR A 68 -3.02 -15.99 -9.19
CA THR A 68 -2.55 -17.17 -8.47
C THR A 68 -1.19 -17.63 -9.00
N THR A 69 -0.41 -18.25 -8.14
CA THR A 69 0.92 -18.77 -8.47
C THR A 69 0.86 -20.06 -9.25
N THR A 70 -0.30 -20.72 -9.25
CA THR A 70 -0.59 -21.95 -9.99
C THR A 70 -1.89 -21.80 -10.75
N GLY A 71 -1.96 -22.36 -11.96
CA GLY A 71 -3.15 -22.18 -12.83
C GLY A 71 -3.26 -20.78 -13.42
N ASP A 72 -4.44 -20.41 -13.87
CA ASP A 72 -4.70 -19.21 -14.65
C ASP A 72 -5.73 -18.27 -14.01
N THR A 73 -5.92 -18.36 -12.70
CA THR A 73 -6.91 -17.52 -12.03
C THR A 73 -6.36 -16.10 -11.80
N LEU A 74 -7.16 -15.13 -12.17
CA LEU A 74 -6.91 -13.70 -11.97
C LEU A 74 -8.06 -13.10 -11.16
N TYR A 75 -7.71 -12.14 -10.30
CA TYR A 75 -8.63 -11.36 -9.51
C TYR A 75 -8.38 -9.88 -9.73
N ASN A 76 -9.44 -9.13 -9.95
CA ASN A 76 -9.38 -7.68 -10.11
C ASN A 76 -10.33 -7.00 -9.14
N ILE A 77 -9.85 -6.00 -8.41
CA ILE A 77 -10.69 -5.05 -7.68
C ILE A 77 -10.52 -3.66 -8.26
N ALA A 78 -11.56 -2.86 -8.13
CA ALA A 78 -11.60 -1.48 -8.59
C ALA A 78 -12.75 -0.75 -7.88
N VAL A 79 -12.91 0.54 -8.09
CA VAL A 79 -14.10 1.26 -7.62
C VAL A 79 -15.08 1.51 -8.77
N ALA A 80 -16.36 1.38 -8.48
CA ALA A 80 -17.45 1.73 -9.38
C ALA A 80 -17.89 3.18 -9.08
N ASN A 81 -17.58 4.11 -9.99
CA ASN A 81 -17.96 5.51 -9.81
C ASN A 81 -19.48 5.68 -9.81
N GLY A 82 -20.00 6.44 -8.86
CA GLY A 82 -21.42 6.64 -8.63
C GLY A 82 -22.00 5.73 -7.56
N THR A 83 -23.25 5.98 -7.17
CA THR A 83 -23.90 5.28 -6.06
C THR A 83 -24.46 3.91 -6.51
N ALA A 84 -24.12 2.88 -5.79
CA ALA A 84 -24.70 1.55 -5.95
C ALA A 84 -24.81 0.82 -4.61
N LEU A 85 -25.88 0.03 -4.43
CA LEU A 85 -26.10 -0.81 -3.26
C LEU A 85 -25.98 -0.05 -1.91
N GLY A 86 -26.32 1.23 -1.91
CA GLY A 86 -26.26 2.09 -0.73
C GLY A 86 -24.90 2.74 -0.45
N GLN A 87 -23.91 2.51 -1.29
CA GLN A 87 -22.58 3.15 -1.21
C GLN A 87 -22.37 4.16 -2.33
N GLU A 88 -21.64 5.23 -2.07
CA GLU A 88 -21.35 6.25 -3.06
C GLU A 88 -20.36 5.77 -4.13
N ILE A 89 -19.29 5.10 -3.73
CA ILE A 89 -18.24 4.56 -4.62
C ILE A 89 -17.82 3.19 -4.09
N PRO A 90 -18.60 2.11 -4.38
CA PRO A 90 -18.26 0.78 -3.88
C PRO A 90 -17.01 0.20 -4.52
N VAL A 91 -16.25 -0.58 -3.74
CA VAL A 91 -15.23 -1.49 -4.26
C VAL A 91 -15.93 -2.67 -4.92
N VAL A 92 -15.53 -2.98 -6.15
CA VAL A 92 -16.07 -4.12 -6.92
C VAL A 92 -14.97 -5.12 -7.23
N PHE A 93 -15.35 -6.40 -7.25
CA PHE A 93 -14.49 -7.54 -7.48
C PHE A 93 -14.89 -8.27 -8.75
N SER A 94 -13.88 -8.77 -9.48
CA SER A 94 -14.07 -9.60 -10.68
C SER A 94 -13.04 -10.73 -10.70
N ARG A 95 -13.42 -11.90 -11.27
CA ARG A 95 -12.57 -13.08 -11.41
C ARG A 95 -12.56 -13.61 -12.82
N SER A 96 -11.39 -14.05 -13.27
CA SER A 96 -11.19 -14.89 -14.46
C SER A 96 -10.46 -16.18 -14.05
N THR A 97 -10.84 -17.31 -14.60
CA THR A 97 -10.18 -18.60 -14.35
C THR A 97 -9.37 -19.12 -15.54
N ASP A 98 -9.29 -18.35 -16.62
CA ASP A 98 -8.66 -18.72 -17.88
C ASP A 98 -7.55 -17.75 -18.35
N GLY A 99 -7.03 -16.93 -17.43
CA GLY A 99 -5.96 -15.97 -17.71
C GLY A 99 -6.45 -14.66 -18.33
N GLY A 100 -7.70 -14.29 -18.08
CA GLY A 100 -8.28 -13.03 -18.51
C GLY A 100 -9.00 -13.08 -19.85
N LEU A 101 -9.18 -14.27 -20.44
CA LEU A 101 -9.94 -14.43 -21.68
C LEU A 101 -11.44 -14.27 -21.44
N THR A 102 -11.94 -14.88 -20.35
CA THR A 102 -13.31 -14.70 -19.89
C THR A 102 -13.34 -14.38 -18.40
N TRP A 103 -14.43 -13.80 -17.92
CA TRP A 103 -14.61 -13.40 -16.54
C TRP A 103 -15.94 -13.94 -16.04
N ASP A 104 -15.88 -14.85 -15.09
CA ASP A 104 -17.03 -15.57 -14.53
C ASP A 104 -17.68 -14.87 -13.33
N ILE A 105 -16.94 -13.98 -12.66
CA ILE A 105 -17.47 -13.01 -11.68
C ILE A 105 -17.12 -11.61 -12.19
N THR A 106 -18.10 -10.71 -12.23
CA THR A 106 -17.90 -9.36 -12.77
C THR A 106 -18.51 -8.29 -11.89
N ASN A 107 -17.66 -7.37 -11.39
CA ASN A 107 -18.03 -6.16 -10.67
C ASN A 107 -19.04 -6.39 -9.51
N VAL A 108 -18.83 -7.42 -8.70
CA VAL A 108 -19.64 -7.67 -7.47
C VAL A 108 -19.01 -6.97 -6.28
N VAL A 109 -19.83 -6.49 -5.34
CA VAL A 109 -19.34 -5.91 -4.07
C VAL A 109 -19.08 -7.07 -3.09
N PRO A 110 -17.83 -7.23 -2.58
CA PRO A 110 -17.52 -8.24 -1.58
C PRO A 110 -18.30 -8.00 -0.27
N THR A 111 -18.83 -9.06 0.34
CA THR A 111 -19.40 -8.97 1.69
C THR A 111 -18.34 -8.50 2.67
N GLY A 112 -18.70 -7.57 3.56
CA GLY A 112 -17.79 -6.91 4.51
C GLY A 112 -17.18 -5.59 4.00
N LEU A 113 -17.32 -5.29 2.69
CA LEU A 113 -17.00 -3.98 2.10
C LEU A 113 -18.27 -3.25 1.64
N ASP A 114 -19.41 -3.60 2.16
CA ASP A 114 -20.72 -3.07 1.79
C ASP A 114 -21.17 -1.85 2.64
N ALA A 115 -22.33 -1.30 2.31
CA ALA A 115 -22.89 -0.10 2.91
C ALA A 115 -23.17 -0.18 4.41
N SER A 116 -23.15 -1.37 5.02
CA SER A 116 -23.28 -1.51 6.46
C SER A 116 -22.06 -1.03 7.24
N LYS A 117 -20.90 -0.94 6.57
CA LYS A 117 -19.61 -0.57 7.16
C LYS A 117 -18.95 0.66 6.52
N PHE A 118 -19.21 0.90 5.24
CA PHE A 118 -18.52 1.93 4.48
C PHE A 118 -19.49 2.79 3.68
N LEU A 119 -19.34 4.11 3.73
CA LEU A 119 -20.08 5.03 2.86
C LEU A 119 -19.63 4.93 1.40
N GLY A 120 -18.33 4.71 1.18
CA GLY A 120 -17.71 4.58 -0.12
C GLY A 120 -16.19 4.46 0.01
N PHE A 121 -15.47 4.41 -1.12
CA PHE A 121 -14.02 4.27 -1.13
C PHE A 121 -13.37 5.27 -2.10
N GLY A 122 -12.19 5.74 -1.75
CA GLY A 122 -11.33 6.48 -2.67
C GLY A 122 -10.65 5.55 -3.69
N GLY A 123 -10.26 6.08 -4.83
CA GLY A 123 -9.33 5.40 -5.71
C GLY A 123 -8.02 5.14 -4.95
N ASP A 124 -7.41 3.98 -5.13
CA ASP A 124 -6.17 3.53 -4.49
C ASP A 124 -6.25 3.10 -3.01
N SER A 125 -7.33 3.36 -2.30
CA SER A 125 -7.48 3.02 -0.88
C SER A 125 -7.80 1.54 -0.63
N TYR A 126 -7.19 0.64 -1.39
CA TYR A 126 -7.33 -0.82 -1.28
C TYR A 126 -6.17 -1.56 -1.95
N ALA A 127 -5.94 -2.79 -1.50
CA ALA A 127 -4.99 -3.71 -2.12
C ALA A 127 -5.54 -5.15 -2.12
N ILE A 128 -5.03 -5.99 -3.03
CA ILE A 128 -5.46 -7.38 -3.20
C ILE A 128 -4.26 -8.32 -3.27
N ALA A 129 -4.41 -9.50 -2.66
CA ALA A 129 -3.47 -10.61 -2.78
C ALA A 129 -4.19 -11.92 -3.03
N ALA A 130 -3.51 -12.87 -3.68
CA ALA A 130 -4.05 -14.20 -3.95
C ALA A 130 -2.99 -15.29 -3.78
N HIS A 131 -3.40 -16.41 -3.19
CA HIS A 131 -2.59 -17.62 -3.07
C HIS A 131 -3.49 -18.87 -3.13
N GLY A 132 -3.30 -19.73 -4.12
CA GLY A 132 -4.20 -20.85 -4.39
C GLY A 132 -5.63 -20.35 -4.68
N ALA A 133 -6.62 -20.90 -4.01
CA ALA A 133 -8.02 -20.44 -4.08
C ALA A 133 -8.33 -19.30 -3.10
N THR A 134 -7.38 -18.89 -2.28
CA THR A 134 -7.56 -17.79 -1.33
C THR A 134 -7.32 -16.45 -2.01
N VAL A 135 -8.24 -15.52 -1.83
CA VAL A 135 -8.09 -14.11 -2.22
C VAL A 135 -8.44 -13.24 -1.01
N ALA A 136 -7.61 -12.22 -0.78
CA ALA A 136 -7.76 -11.30 0.33
C ALA A 136 -7.70 -9.84 -0.17
N ILE A 137 -8.55 -9.00 0.37
CA ILE A 137 -8.64 -7.58 0.07
C ILE A 137 -8.52 -6.82 1.40
N VAL A 138 -7.60 -5.86 1.45
CA VAL A 138 -7.60 -4.80 2.45
C VAL A 138 -8.18 -3.55 1.81
N ALA A 139 -9.11 -2.89 2.48
CA ALA A 139 -9.74 -1.66 2.00
C ALA A 139 -10.15 -0.76 3.16
N GLY A 140 -10.08 0.54 2.92
CA GLY A 140 -10.44 1.57 3.89
C GLY A 140 -10.22 2.97 3.31
N SER A 141 -10.19 3.97 4.17
CA SER A 141 -9.83 5.35 3.84
C SER A 141 -9.27 6.03 5.08
N VAL A 142 -8.69 7.21 4.93
CA VAL A 142 -8.20 8.03 6.07
C VAL A 142 -9.31 8.37 7.07
N ASP A 143 -10.56 8.38 6.62
CA ASP A 143 -11.77 8.77 7.36
C ASP A 143 -12.72 7.60 7.60
N SER A 144 -12.25 6.37 7.48
CA SER A 144 -13.05 5.15 7.72
C SER A 144 -12.25 4.05 8.40
N ASP A 145 -12.95 2.98 8.77
CA ASP A 145 -12.32 1.72 9.15
C ASP A 145 -11.40 1.21 8.04
N VAL A 146 -10.42 0.39 8.40
CA VAL A 146 -9.67 -0.46 7.46
C VAL A 146 -10.06 -1.90 7.73
N ALA A 147 -10.64 -2.56 6.74
CA ALA A 147 -11.08 -3.94 6.83
C ALA A 147 -10.19 -4.87 5.98
N LEU A 148 -9.98 -6.08 6.49
CA LEU A 148 -9.53 -7.23 5.72
C LEU A 148 -10.74 -8.13 5.45
N VAL A 149 -11.08 -8.36 4.19
CA VAL A 149 -12.03 -9.40 3.79
C VAL A 149 -11.31 -10.48 3.00
N LYS A 150 -11.65 -11.75 3.26
CA LYS A 150 -10.98 -12.89 2.63
C LYS A 150 -11.98 -13.97 2.22
N SER A 151 -11.74 -14.52 1.04
CA SER A 151 -12.42 -15.66 0.47
C SER A 151 -11.44 -16.82 0.35
N THR A 152 -11.88 -18.05 0.60
CA THR A 152 -11.10 -19.29 0.40
C THR A 152 -11.59 -20.11 -0.78
N ASP A 153 -12.59 -19.64 -1.50
CA ASP A 153 -13.24 -20.30 -2.65
C ASP A 153 -13.15 -19.47 -3.95
N GLY A 154 -12.12 -18.63 -4.04
CA GLY A 154 -11.86 -17.82 -5.22
C GLY A 154 -12.82 -16.64 -5.39
N GLY A 155 -13.33 -16.08 -4.31
CA GLY A 155 -14.20 -14.89 -4.34
C GLY A 155 -15.67 -15.21 -4.56
N VAL A 156 -16.09 -16.49 -4.43
CA VAL A 156 -17.51 -16.87 -4.48
C VAL A 156 -18.20 -16.48 -3.19
N THR A 157 -17.57 -16.79 -2.04
CA THR A 157 -18.05 -16.36 -0.72
C THR A 157 -16.93 -15.65 0.05
N TRP A 158 -17.30 -14.68 0.89
CA TRP A 158 -16.41 -13.90 1.72
C TRP A 158 -16.71 -14.18 3.18
N THR A 159 -15.86 -14.99 3.84
CA THR A 159 -16.14 -15.56 5.16
C THR A 159 -15.27 -14.97 6.27
N VAL A 160 -14.18 -14.32 5.92
CA VAL A 160 -13.30 -13.61 6.87
C VAL A 160 -13.54 -12.12 6.72
N ASP A 161 -13.78 -11.47 7.85
CA ASP A 161 -14.03 -10.04 7.96
C ASP A 161 -13.39 -9.56 9.26
N ARG A 162 -12.24 -8.88 9.14
CA ARG A 162 -11.40 -8.44 10.26
C ARG A 162 -11.22 -6.92 10.21
N THR A 163 -11.17 -6.30 11.36
CA THR A 163 -10.91 -4.86 11.51
C THR A 163 -9.43 -4.63 11.80
N VAL A 164 -8.71 -4.06 10.84
CA VAL A 164 -7.28 -3.74 10.94
C VAL A 164 -7.05 -2.40 11.64
N TYR A 165 -7.89 -1.42 11.35
CA TYR A 165 -7.96 -0.11 12.00
C TYR A 165 -9.42 0.26 12.20
N LYS A 166 -9.75 0.84 13.36
CA LYS A 166 -11.11 1.26 13.70
C LYS A 166 -11.19 2.77 13.82
N PHE A 167 -11.91 3.40 12.87
CA PHE A 167 -12.14 4.84 12.95
C PHE A 167 -13.04 5.18 14.15
N PRO A 168 -12.74 6.23 14.93
CA PRO A 168 -13.51 6.51 16.15
C PRO A 168 -14.99 6.83 15.90
N ILE A 169 -15.33 7.40 14.73
CA ILE A 169 -16.67 7.79 14.35
C ILE A 169 -17.21 6.82 13.28
N PRO A 170 -18.15 5.93 13.64
CA PRO A 170 -18.70 4.97 12.67
C PRO A 170 -19.39 5.68 11.50
N LEU A 171 -19.16 5.19 10.28
CA LEU A 171 -19.73 5.76 9.04
C LEU A 171 -19.58 7.28 8.97
N TYR A 172 -18.37 7.77 9.30
CA TYR A 172 -18.07 9.19 9.26
C TYR A 172 -18.36 9.78 7.87
N ASN A 173 -19.06 10.91 7.86
CA ASN A 173 -19.34 11.66 6.64
C ASN A 173 -18.59 12.99 6.71
N SER A 174 -17.77 13.28 5.72
CA SER A 174 -16.94 14.49 5.64
C SER A 174 -17.73 15.82 5.66
N ALA A 175 -19.04 15.77 5.47
CA ALA A 175 -19.93 16.92 5.69
C ALA A 175 -20.18 17.22 7.18
N ALA A 176 -19.81 16.31 8.08
CA ALA A 176 -19.86 16.51 9.53
C ALA A 176 -18.49 16.90 10.08
N ALA A 177 -18.46 17.79 11.07
CA ALA A 177 -17.24 18.04 11.83
C ALA A 177 -16.83 16.80 12.64
N ILE A 178 -15.53 16.61 12.85
CA ILE A 178 -15.04 15.73 13.90
C ILE A 178 -15.35 16.44 15.22
N SER A 179 -16.04 15.74 16.12
CA SER A 179 -16.37 16.25 17.44
C SER A 179 -15.18 16.05 18.40
N ASP A 180 -15.30 16.65 19.56
CA ASP A 180 -14.47 16.37 20.75
C ASP A 180 -14.67 14.89 21.16
N ILE A 181 -13.72 14.03 20.83
CA ILE A 181 -13.78 12.57 21.02
C ILE A 181 -13.40 12.19 22.45
N ASP A 182 -12.39 12.90 23.00
CA ASP A 182 -11.86 12.63 24.35
C ASP A 182 -12.53 13.48 25.43
N ASN A 183 -13.42 14.41 25.06
CA ASN A 183 -14.16 15.32 25.91
C ASN A 183 -13.28 16.31 26.69
N ASP A 184 -12.23 16.81 26.05
CA ASP A 184 -11.37 17.86 26.64
C ASP A 184 -11.88 19.29 26.35
N GLY A 185 -12.93 19.43 25.53
CA GLY A 185 -13.57 20.68 25.15
C GLY A 185 -13.00 21.31 23.87
N LEU A 186 -12.10 20.63 23.17
CA LEU A 186 -11.51 21.04 21.90
C LEU A 186 -12.03 20.15 20.76
N VAL A 187 -11.80 20.58 19.55
CA VAL A 187 -12.07 19.77 18.33
C VAL A 187 -10.82 18.98 18.00
N ASP A 188 -10.99 17.68 17.81
CA ASP A 188 -9.88 16.77 17.61
C ASP A 188 -9.34 16.68 16.20
N THR A 189 -8.07 16.37 16.11
CA THR A 189 -7.46 15.68 14.98
C THR A 189 -7.28 14.20 15.31
N VAL A 190 -7.63 13.32 14.39
CA VAL A 190 -7.58 11.87 14.63
C VAL A 190 -6.33 11.27 13.98
N LEU A 191 -5.53 10.55 14.76
CA LEU A 191 -4.46 9.72 14.21
C LEU A 191 -5.07 8.51 13.51
N THR A 192 -4.85 8.42 12.21
CA THR A 192 -5.49 7.43 11.32
C THR A 192 -4.47 6.81 10.36
N ASN A 193 -4.93 5.91 9.51
CA ASN A 193 -4.16 5.36 8.40
C ASN A 193 -4.01 6.38 7.27
N ASP A 194 -3.00 6.24 6.42
CA ASP A 194 -2.74 7.16 5.30
C ASP A 194 -3.47 6.78 3.99
N GLY A 195 -4.26 5.71 4.00
CA GLY A 195 -4.99 5.24 2.82
C GLY A 195 -4.15 4.46 1.80
N ILE A 196 -2.88 4.20 2.09
CA ILE A 196 -1.95 3.48 1.19
C ILE A 196 -1.66 2.09 1.79
N TYR A 197 -2.06 1.04 1.07
CA TYR A 197 -1.97 -0.33 1.58
C TYR A 197 -1.13 -1.24 0.71
N SER A 198 -0.46 -2.20 1.34
CA SER A 198 0.06 -3.39 0.69
C SER A 198 -0.40 -4.63 1.45
N ILE A 199 -0.71 -5.69 0.73
CA ILE A 199 -1.12 -6.97 1.29
C ILE A 199 -0.39 -8.12 0.59
N ALA A 200 0.02 -9.12 1.35
CA ALA A 200 0.49 -10.40 0.83
C ALA A 200 -0.10 -11.55 1.65
N LEU A 201 -0.25 -12.72 1.02
CA LEU A 201 -0.63 -13.96 1.66
C LEU A 201 0.60 -14.85 1.80
N ASP A 202 0.81 -15.40 2.99
CA ASP A 202 1.86 -16.38 3.26
C ASP A 202 1.48 -17.79 2.75
N ASN A 203 2.36 -18.76 2.92
CA ASN A 203 2.11 -20.15 2.51
C ASN A 203 0.96 -20.84 3.28
N ASN A 204 0.51 -20.26 4.40
CA ASN A 204 -0.64 -20.70 5.19
C ASN A 204 -1.91 -19.90 4.87
N ASN A 205 -1.87 -19.04 3.86
CA ASN A 205 -2.94 -18.10 3.51
C ASN A 205 -3.26 -17.06 4.61
N MET A 206 -2.33 -16.79 5.51
CA MET A 206 -2.45 -15.69 6.47
C MET A 206 -2.15 -14.38 5.76
N ALA A 207 -2.98 -13.37 5.98
CA ALA A 207 -2.78 -12.05 5.40
C ALA A 207 -1.82 -11.22 6.25
N HIS A 208 -0.90 -10.52 5.56
CA HIS A 208 0.05 -9.56 6.10
C HIS A 208 -0.17 -8.22 5.43
N ILE A 209 -0.42 -7.17 6.21
CA ILE A 209 -0.86 -5.86 5.75
C ILE A 209 0.10 -4.79 6.26
N PHE A 210 0.42 -3.83 5.38
CA PHE A 210 1.21 -2.64 5.70
C PHE A 210 0.45 -1.38 5.32
N PHE A 211 0.58 -0.32 6.14
CA PHE A 211 0.01 1.00 5.88
C PHE A 211 0.77 2.08 6.68
N GLY A 212 0.78 3.31 6.15
CA GLY A 212 1.32 4.48 6.85
C GLY A 212 0.31 5.12 7.81
N ARG A 213 0.72 6.19 8.49
CA ARG A 213 -0.11 6.95 9.45
C ARG A 213 -0.24 8.40 9.01
N THR A 214 -1.36 9.01 9.33
CA THR A 214 -1.57 10.46 9.13
C THR A 214 -2.50 11.00 10.21
N TYR A 215 -2.52 12.31 10.42
CA TYR A 215 -3.62 12.95 11.13
C TYR A 215 -4.70 13.40 10.15
N MET A 216 -5.93 13.34 10.61
CA MET A 216 -7.10 13.81 9.88
C MET A 216 -7.91 14.78 10.76
N TYR A 217 -8.40 15.85 10.11
CA TYR A 217 -9.32 16.82 10.70
C TYR A 217 -10.51 17.02 9.77
N GLY A 218 -11.69 17.21 10.33
CA GLY A 218 -12.90 17.54 9.59
C GLY A 218 -13.68 18.65 10.28
N ASP A 219 -13.91 19.78 9.58
CA ASP A 219 -14.59 20.94 10.13
C ASP A 219 -16.10 20.97 9.81
N GLY A 220 -16.59 20.01 9.03
CA GLY A 220 -17.98 19.92 8.61
C GLY A 220 -18.42 20.94 7.57
N ALA A 221 -17.54 21.87 7.19
CA ALA A 221 -17.86 22.95 6.25
C ALA A 221 -17.04 22.87 4.96
N GLN A 222 -15.76 22.53 5.07
CA GLN A 222 -14.82 22.47 3.95
C GLN A 222 -14.35 21.04 3.61
N GLY A 223 -14.79 20.06 4.39
CA GLY A 223 -14.46 18.66 4.19
C GLY A 223 -13.36 18.15 5.10
N THR A 224 -12.61 17.17 4.59
CA THR A 224 -11.55 16.47 5.32
C THR A 224 -10.18 17.02 4.96
N PHE A 225 -9.39 17.32 5.98
CA PHE A 225 -7.99 17.71 5.85
C PHE A 225 -7.10 16.59 6.40
N THR A 226 -6.02 16.29 5.69
CA THR A 226 -5.02 15.27 6.08
C THR A 226 -3.65 15.91 6.28
N PHE A 227 -2.94 15.46 7.31
CA PHE A 227 -1.63 15.98 7.70
C PHE A 227 -0.58 14.90 7.59
N TYR A 228 -0.02 14.74 6.40
CA TYR A 228 0.92 13.66 6.07
C TYR A 228 2.34 13.82 6.66
N GLY A 229 2.58 14.84 7.49
CA GLY A 229 3.83 15.02 8.22
C GLY A 229 4.01 14.06 9.41
N VAL A 230 3.27 12.97 9.46
CA VAL A 230 3.37 11.92 10.48
C VAL A 230 4.28 10.82 9.97
N ASP A 231 5.18 10.33 10.82
CA ASP A 231 6.07 9.24 10.47
C ASP A 231 5.54 7.89 10.97
N GLY A 232 5.95 6.84 10.28
CA GLY A 232 5.84 5.44 10.68
C GLY A 232 4.98 4.58 9.78
N LEU A 233 5.56 3.45 9.39
CA LEU A 233 4.91 2.38 8.66
C LEU A 233 4.45 1.29 9.62
N CYS A 234 3.18 0.98 9.59
CA CYS A 234 2.52 -0.03 10.41
C CYS A 234 2.46 -1.37 9.70
N TYR A 235 2.56 -2.44 10.48
CA TYR A 235 2.39 -3.82 10.07
C TYR A 235 1.34 -4.51 10.94
N TRP A 236 0.39 -5.19 10.29
CA TRP A 236 -0.62 -6.03 10.91
C TRP A 236 -0.72 -7.37 10.19
N ASN A 237 -1.03 -8.44 10.92
CA ASN A 237 -1.36 -9.73 10.32
C ASN A 237 -2.53 -10.40 11.04
N GLU A 238 -3.13 -11.43 10.45
CA GLU A 238 -4.33 -12.10 10.97
C GLU A 238 -4.16 -12.79 12.34
N SER A 239 -2.94 -12.94 12.86
CA SER A 239 -2.73 -13.44 14.23
C SER A 239 -2.92 -12.36 15.30
N MET A 240 -2.91 -11.08 14.89
CA MET A 240 -3.14 -9.95 15.78
C MET A 240 -4.65 -9.75 16.04
N PRO A 241 -5.05 -9.18 17.19
CA PRO A 241 -6.45 -8.90 17.47
C PRO A 241 -7.08 -7.90 16.48
N ASP A 242 -8.41 -7.91 16.43
CA ASP A 242 -9.17 -6.85 15.76
C ASP A 242 -9.00 -5.52 16.48
N ALA A 243 -8.97 -4.46 15.69
CA ALA A 243 -8.92 -3.11 16.19
C ALA A 243 -10.24 -2.70 16.86
N VAL A 244 -10.14 -1.94 17.94
CA VAL A 244 -11.24 -1.24 18.61
C VAL A 244 -10.96 0.26 18.60
N ALA A 245 -12.02 1.06 18.51
CA ALA A 245 -11.89 2.51 18.56
C ALA A 245 -11.25 2.94 19.88
N ASN A 246 -10.27 3.84 19.80
CA ASN A 246 -9.71 4.50 20.96
C ASN A 246 -10.50 5.77 21.26
N THR A 247 -10.61 6.13 22.53
CA THR A 247 -11.16 7.41 22.98
C THR A 247 -10.14 8.54 22.96
N ASP A 248 -8.84 8.21 22.90
CA ASP A 248 -7.75 9.18 22.72
C ASP A 248 -7.48 9.31 21.21
N PRO A 249 -7.74 10.49 20.61
CA PRO A 249 -7.60 10.69 19.18
C PRO A 249 -6.13 10.66 18.69
N ASP A 250 -5.16 10.83 19.60
CA ASP A 250 -3.73 10.78 19.31
C ASP A 250 -3.16 9.35 19.31
N ILE A 251 -3.97 8.35 19.66
CA ILE A 251 -3.59 6.95 19.64
C ILE A 251 -4.22 6.26 18.44
N LEU A 252 -3.37 5.66 17.59
CA LEU A 252 -3.85 4.87 16.45
C LEU A 252 -4.75 3.72 16.93
N SER A 253 -6.02 3.73 16.52
CA SER A 253 -7.00 2.69 16.87
C SER A 253 -6.74 1.39 16.09
N SER A 254 -5.58 0.77 16.32
CA SER A 254 -5.13 -0.46 15.66
C SER A 254 -4.21 -1.27 16.59
N ASN A 255 -4.19 -2.59 16.38
CA ASN A 255 -3.19 -3.48 16.99
C ASN A 255 -1.96 -3.68 16.07
N ALA A 256 -1.85 -2.92 14.99
CA ALA A 256 -0.68 -2.89 14.13
C ALA A 256 0.53 -2.33 14.89
N ILE A 257 1.71 -2.82 14.54
CA ILE A 257 2.99 -2.40 15.13
C ILE A 257 3.77 -1.55 14.13
N LEU A 258 4.61 -0.63 14.62
CA LEU A 258 5.52 0.15 13.79
C LEU A 258 6.73 -0.71 13.40
N VAL A 259 7.04 -0.76 12.11
CA VAL A 259 8.14 -1.60 11.57
C VAL A 259 9.16 -0.81 10.77
N ALA A 260 8.85 0.42 10.39
CA ALA A 260 9.77 1.34 9.74
C ALA A 260 9.39 2.79 10.06
N GLY A 261 10.36 3.67 9.97
CA GLY A 261 10.23 5.11 10.14
C GLY A 261 11.34 5.87 9.44
N VAL A 262 11.29 7.18 9.51
CA VAL A 262 12.37 8.06 9.07
C VAL A 262 13.62 7.76 9.90
N GLU A 263 14.74 7.55 9.24
CA GLU A 263 16.02 7.31 9.92
C GLU A 263 16.60 8.65 10.39
N ASP A 264 16.77 8.78 11.73
CA ASP A 264 17.48 9.92 12.34
C ASP A 264 18.98 9.76 12.12
N LEU A 265 19.47 10.36 11.04
CA LEU A 265 20.87 10.21 10.61
C LEU A 265 21.85 11.06 11.41
N ASN A 266 21.39 12.10 12.10
CA ASN A 266 22.26 12.96 12.91
C ASN A 266 22.19 12.68 14.41
N GLY A 267 21.27 11.80 14.85
CA GLY A 267 21.14 11.31 16.23
C GLY A 267 20.58 12.35 17.22
N ASN A 268 19.81 13.32 16.72
CA ASN A 268 19.24 14.39 17.58
C ASN A 268 17.84 14.05 18.12
N ASN A 269 17.27 12.89 17.75
CA ASN A 269 15.93 12.40 18.09
C ASN A 269 14.79 13.29 17.56
N THR A 270 15.03 14.02 16.48
CA THR A 270 14.02 14.80 15.76
C THR A 270 14.09 14.51 14.26
N ILE A 271 12.96 14.65 13.56
CA ILE A 271 12.95 14.60 12.10
C ILE A 271 13.24 16.00 11.58
N ASP A 272 14.43 16.19 11.03
CA ASP A 272 14.88 17.49 10.51
C ASP A 272 14.38 17.71 9.07
N ALA A 273 13.07 17.81 8.90
CA ALA A 273 12.46 18.01 7.60
C ALA A 273 12.38 19.49 7.23
N GLY A 274 13.21 19.89 6.28
CA GLY A 274 13.10 21.17 5.61
C GLY A 274 13.49 22.41 6.41
N ASN A 275 13.10 23.56 5.89
CA ASN A 275 13.23 24.84 6.59
C ASN A 275 11.87 25.17 7.23
N PRO A 276 11.74 25.14 8.56
CA PRO A 276 10.48 25.41 9.24
C PRO A 276 9.94 26.83 9.00
N SER A 277 10.77 27.73 8.46
CA SER A 277 10.38 29.10 8.15
C SER A 277 9.68 29.27 6.80
N THR A 278 9.78 28.31 5.89
CA THR A 278 9.31 28.41 4.51
C THR A 278 8.20 27.45 4.12
N GLY A 279 7.79 26.54 5.03
CA GLY A 279 6.71 25.57 4.79
C GLY A 279 7.10 24.14 5.13
N THR A 280 6.36 23.16 4.59
CA THR A 280 6.64 21.75 4.79
C THR A 280 7.97 21.37 4.16
N GLY A 281 8.86 20.79 4.96
CA GLY A 281 10.20 20.39 4.52
C GLY A 281 10.28 19.10 3.71
N TYR A 282 9.19 18.68 3.07
CA TYR A 282 9.10 17.48 2.25
C TYR A 282 8.14 17.71 1.08
N GLY A 283 8.31 16.91 0.03
CA GLY A 283 7.41 16.93 -1.12
C GLY A 283 6.01 16.48 -0.76
N ALA A 284 5.00 17.09 -1.37
CA ALA A 284 3.61 16.70 -1.19
C ALA A 284 3.33 15.35 -1.85
N PHE A 285 3.03 14.37 -1.03
CA PHE A 285 2.50 13.06 -1.40
C PHE A 285 1.30 12.75 -0.53
N ARG A 286 0.36 11.96 -1.03
CA ARG A 286 -0.82 11.54 -0.27
C ARG A 286 -0.52 10.33 0.63
N GLY A 287 0.63 10.32 1.27
CA GLY A 287 1.09 9.27 2.18
C GLY A 287 1.98 9.86 3.26
N SER A 288 2.16 9.12 4.36
CA SER A 288 3.00 9.53 5.49
C SER A 288 4.46 9.72 5.08
N LEU A 289 5.30 10.19 6.02
CA LEU A 289 6.75 10.37 5.77
C LEU A 289 7.42 9.04 5.41
N THR A 290 6.95 7.93 6.01
CA THR A 290 7.32 6.55 5.64
C THR A 290 6.08 5.80 5.20
N SER A 291 5.96 5.52 3.89
CA SER A 291 4.76 4.95 3.26
C SER A 291 5.06 4.23 1.95
N TYR A 292 4.03 4.01 1.13
CA TYR A 292 4.06 3.33 -0.17
C TYR A 292 4.66 1.92 -0.08
N PRO A 293 4.13 1.08 0.84
CA PRO A 293 4.63 -0.27 1.00
C PRO A 293 4.35 -1.14 -0.21
N SER A 294 5.27 -2.06 -0.50
CA SER A 294 5.02 -3.18 -1.41
C SER A 294 5.66 -4.43 -0.83
N CYS A 295 4.90 -5.51 -0.71
CA CYS A 295 5.35 -6.71 -0.03
C CYS A 295 5.13 -7.98 -0.85
N ALA A 296 5.97 -8.99 -0.58
CA ALA A 296 5.94 -10.29 -1.21
C ALA A 296 6.57 -11.37 -0.31
N PHE A 297 6.30 -12.64 -0.59
CA PHE A 297 6.92 -13.78 0.07
C PHE A 297 7.85 -14.54 -0.87
N ASP A 298 8.86 -15.22 -0.31
CA ASP A 298 9.59 -16.29 -0.99
C ASP A 298 8.97 -17.66 -0.68
N ALA A 299 9.54 -18.71 -1.30
CA ALA A 299 9.09 -20.09 -1.09
C ALA A 299 9.36 -20.61 0.34
N GLN A 300 10.26 -19.98 1.08
CA GLN A 300 10.59 -20.29 2.48
C GLN A 300 9.72 -19.54 3.48
N ASN A 301 8.74 -18.76 2.98
CA ASN A 301 7.85 -17.94 3.79
C ASN A 301 8.53 -16.75 4.49
N ASN A 302 9.68 -16.29 3.98
CA ASN A 302 10.24 -15.02 4.40
C ASN A 302 9.45 -13.88 3.74
N LEU A 303 9.11 -12.88 4.52
CA LEU A 303 8.38 -11.69 4.09
C LEU A 303 9.36 -10.60 3.67
N TYR A 304 9.19 -10.05 2.48
CA TYR A 304 9.97 -8.92 1.95
C TYR A 304 9.07 -7.71 1.85
N LEU A 305 9.64 -6.55 2.17
CA LEU A 305 8.95 -5.27 2.19
C LEU A 305 9.82 -4.21 1.54
N SER A 306 9.29 -3.47 0.58
CA SER A 306 9.84 -2.19 0.14
C SER A 306 8.91 -1.06 0.56
N TYR A 307 9.47 0.11 0.84
CA TYR A 307 8.74 1.32 1.21
C TYR A 307 9.56 2.55 0.83
N SER A 308 8.91 3.71 0.75
CA SER A 308 9.58 4.99 0.60
C SER A 308 9.58 5.71 1.94
N SER A 309 10.74 6.24 2.35
CA SER A 309 10.87 7.00 3.59
C SER A 309 11.63 8.30 3.34
N LEU A 310 11.22 9.36 4.03
CA LEU A 310 11.93 10.62 4.03
C LEU A 310 13.34 10.40 4.60
N ASN A 311 14.32 11.05 3.99
CA ASN A 311 15.64 11.15 4.56
C ASN A 311 15.75 12.47 5.35
N ASP A 312 16.12 12.41 6.62
CA ASP A 312 16.04 13.57 7.51
C ASP A 312 17.13 14.62 7.25
N THR A 313 18.21 14.28 6.55
CA THR A 313 19.34 15.18 6.29
C THR A 313 19.55 15.53 4.81
N LEU A 314 19.05 14.70 3.89
CA LEU A 314 19.30 14.92 2.46
C LEU A 314 18.27 15.88 1.85
N ARG A 315 18.81 16.95 1.25
CA ARG A 315 18.02 18.00 0.59
C ARG A 315 17.96 17.78 -0.91
N SER A 316 16.81 18.11 -1.49
CA SER A 316 16.65 18.10 -2.93
C SER A 316 17.56 19.11 -3.61
N TYR A 317 18.12 18.71 -4.75
CA TYR A 317 18.84 19.64 -5.64
C TYR A 317 17.90 20.68 -6.27
N ALA A 318 16.67 20.30 -6.58
CA ALA A 318 15.67 21.17 -7.21
C ALA A 318 15.00 22.13 -6.22
N ASP A 319 14.95 21.75 -4.93
CA ASP A 319 14.35 22.56 -3.87
C ASP A 319 15.09 22.31 -2.55
N ALA A 320 16.06 23.17 -2.25
CA ALA A 320 16.91 23.03 -1.06
C ALA A 320 16.14 23.17 0.28
N ASP A 321 14.88 23.61 0.25
CA ASP A 321 14.04 23.68 1.43
C ASP A 321 13.32 22.36 1.73
N LYS A 322 13.46 21.34 0.86
CA LYS A 322 12.77 20.05 1.00
C LYS A 322 13.74 18.89 1.02
N ASN A 323 13.46 17.95 1.93
CA ASN A 323 14.13 16.66 1.95
C ASN A 323 13.56 15.72 0.88
N VAL A 324 14.38 14.78 0.43
CA VAL A 324 13.98 13.73 -0.50
C VAL A 324 13.57 12.46 0.23
N ARG A 325 12.73 11.66 -0.42
CA ARG A 325 12.45 10.28 0.00
C ARG A 325 13.31 9.31 -0.79
N HIS A 326 13.74 8.24 -0.14
CA HIS A 326 14.42 7.13 -0.78
C HIS A 326 13.61 5.85 -0.65
N VAL A 327 13.89 4.88 -1.53
CA VAL A 327 13.30 3.54 -1.48
C VAL A 327 14.17 2.62 -0.64
N TYR A 328 13.55 1.98 0.32
CA TYR A 328 14.18 1.01 1.22
C TYR A 328 13.63 -0.39 0.96
N VAL A 329 14.44 -1.41 1.21
CA VAL A 329 14.05 -2.82 1.17
C VAL A 329 14.51 -3.50 2.44
N THR A 330 13.59 -4.23 3.08
CA THR A 330 13.87 -5.05 4.25
C THR A 330 13.22 -6.43 4.10
N LYS A 331 13.50 -7.33 5.03
CA LYS A 331 12.86 -8.65 5.13
C LYS A 331 12.59 -9.02 6.57
N ARG A 332 11.61 -9.90 6.78
CA ARG A 332 11.35 -10.60 8.04
C ARG A 332 11.44 -12.09 7.79
N LEU A 333 12.26 -12.79 8.57
CA LEU A 333 12.43 -14.23 8.41
C LEU A 333 11.19 -14.99 8.85
N ALA A 334 10.92 -16.13 8.23
CA ALA A 334 9.78 -17.00 8.57
C ALA A 334 9.81 -17.49 10.01
N ASN A 335 11.00 -17.64 10.60
CA ASN A 335 11.22 -18.06 11.97
C ASN A 335 11.43 -16.90 12.95
N ALA A 336 11.20 -15.66 12.55
CA ALA A 336 11.26 -14.49 13.44
C ALA A 336 10.24 -14.64 14.58
N ILE A 337 10.70 -14.37 15.82
CA ILE A 337 9.90 -14.59 17.03
C ILE A 337 8.87 -13.48 17.21
N ASN A 338 9.32 -12.21 17.12
CA ASN A 338 8.42 -11.09 17.31
C ASN A 338 7.89 -10.58 15.97
N PRO A 339 6.70 -9.99 15.93
CA PRO A 339 6.14 -9.43 14.71
C PRO A 339 6.99 -8.33 14.08
N ASP A 340 7.75 -7.59 14.88
CA ASP A 340 8.64 -6.48 14.51
C ASP A 340 10.08 -6.88 14.21
N ASP A 341 10.42 -8.17 14.25
CA ASP A 341 11.76 -8.68 13.93
C ASP A 341 12.08 -8.56 12.42
N PHE A 342 12.05 -7.34 11.89
CA PHE A 342 12.53 -7.04 10.56
C PHE A 342 14.05 -6.86 10.54
N CYS A 343 14.69 -7.29 9.47
CA CYS A 343 16.12 -7.08 9.27
C CYS A 343 16.41 -5.60 9.00
N THR A 344 17.66 -5.18 9.23
CA THR A 344 18.07 -3.82 8.89
C THR A 344 17.78 -3.52 7.42
N PRO A 345 17.05 -2.46 7.10
CA PRO A 345 16.72 -2.13 5.72
C PRO A 345 17.98 -1.71 4.96
N ILE A 346 17.96 -1.93 3.65
CA ILE A 346 18.93 -1.34 2.73
C ILE A 346 18.24 -0.24 1.92
N GLU A 347 18.96 0.84 1.74
CA GLU A 347 18.58 1.96 0.90
C GLU A 347 19.06 1.71 -0.54
N LEU A 348 18.14 1.78 -1.51
CA LEU A 348 18.45 1.39 -2.89
C LEU A 348 19.31 2.42 -3.63
N ASP A 349 19.12 3.69 -3.35
CA ASP A 349 19.82 4.78 -4.03
C ASP A 349 21.23 5.06 -3.45
N LYS A 350 21.60 4.37 -2.36
CA LYS A 350 22.91 4.55 -1.67
C LYS A 350 24.11 4.08 -2.48
N PHE A 351 23.94 3.31 -3.53
CA PHE A 351 25.02 2.78 -4.36
C PHE A 351 25.56 3.78 -5.39
N ASP A 352 24.87 4.89 -5.60
CA ASP A 352 25.33 5.97 -6.46
C ASP A 352 25.51 7.25 -5.63
N ILE A 353 26.66 7.33 -4.94
CA ILE A 353 26.98 8.42 -4.00
C ILE A 353 26.86 9.82 -4.65
N ALA A 354 27.04 9.90 -5.97
CA ALA A 354 26.90 11.17 -6.67
C ALA A 354 25.43 11.55 -6.96
N LEU A 355 24.52 10.59 -6.93
CA LEU A 355 23.12 10.75 -7.30
C LEU A 355 22.15 10.53 -6.12
N SER A 356 22.53 9.76 -5.09
CA SER A 356 21.68 9.44 -3.95
C SER A 356 21.22 10.66 -3.14
N GLU A 357 22.06 11.71 -3.13
CA GLU A 357 21.77 12.98 -2.45
C GLU A 357 20.87 13.92 -3.25
N ILE A 358 20.48 13.55 -4.47
CA ILE A 358 19.84 14.46 -5.42
C ILE A 358 18.43 14.01 -5.81
N PHE A 359 18.19 12.70 -5.82
CA PHE A 359 16.97 12.11 -6.37
C PHE A 359 15.98 11.70 -5.30
N GLU A 360 14.71 11.92 -5.57
CA GLU A 360 13.60 11.34 -4.81
C GLU A 360 13.20 9.99 -5.42
N GLY A 361 13.11 8.96 -4.58
CA GLY A 361 12.68 7.61 -4.95
C GLY A 361 11.29 7.30 -4.39
N MET A 362 10.30 7.00 -5.27
CA MET A 362 8.91 6.81 -4.88
C MET A 362 8.22 5.67 -5.61
N TYR A 363 7.08 5.26 -5.07
CA TYR A 363 6.12 4.34 -5.71
C TYR A 363 6.72 2.97 -6.06
N ALA A 364 7.55 2.42 -5.17
CA ALA A 364 8.14 1.11 -5.40
C ALA A 364 7.06 0.03 -5.56
N SER A 365 7.16 -0.72 -6.66
CA SER A 365 6.30 -1.86 -6.95
C SER A 365 7.16 -3.11 -7.05
N MET A 366 7.01 -4.01 -6.08
CA MET A 366 7.76 -5.26 -5.97
C MET A 366 7.05 -6.39 -6.72
N ALA A 367 7.81 -7.25 -7.38
CA ALA A 367 7.30 -8.50 -7.91
C ALA A 367 6.71 -9.34 -6.77
N LYS A 368 5.55 -9.95 -7.01
CA LYS A 368 4.79 -10.69 -5.98
C LYS A 368 5.41 -12.03 -5.58
N ARG A 369 6.57 -12.36 -6.13
CA ARG A 369 7.40 -13.53 -5.76
C ARG A 369 8.85 -13.12 -5.66
N VAL A 370 9.52 -13.66 -4.65
CA VAL A 370 10.97 -13.52 -4.45
C VAL A 370 11.62 -14.87 -4.71
N ASP A 371 12.60 -14.92 -5.61
CA ASP A 371 13.27 -16.14 -6.09
C ASP A 371 14.79 -16.13 -5.86
N GLY A 372 15.25 -15.62 -4.73
CA GLY A 372 16.66 -15.35 -4.43
C GLY A 372 17.05 -13.90 -4.70
N ASN A 373 16.18 -13.14 -5.37
CA ASN A 373 16.30 -11.70 -5.54
C ASN A 373 14.93 -11.03 -5.35
N VAL A 374 14.94 -9.86 -4.75
CA VAL A 374 13.80 -8.94 -4.80
C VAL A 374 13.90 -8.17 -6.11
N HIS A 375 12.85 -8.20 -6.90
CA HIS A 375 12.71 -7.45 -8.14
C HIS A 375 11.68 -6.35 -7.94
N LEU A 376 12.04 -5.10 -8.19
CA LEU A 376 11.11 -3.98 -8.07
C LEU A 376 11.40 -2.92 -9.13
N VAL A 377 10.37 -2.13 -9.39
CA VAL A 377 10.49 -0.89 -10.17
C VAL A 377 10.03 0.26 -9.28
N TYR A 378 10.66 1.42 -9.42
CA TYR A 378 10.26 2.63 -8.73
C TYR A 378 10.47 3.86 -9.61
N MET A 379 9.79 4.95 -9.28
CA MET A 379 10.00 6.23 -9.92
C MET A 379 11.13 6.98 -9.21
N ARG A 380 11.98 7.65 -9.99
CA ARG A 380 13.05 8.51 -9.51
C ARG A 380 13.03 9.83 -10.26
N ASP A 381 13.13 10.95 -9.54
CA ASP A 381 13.33 12.28 -10.11
C ASP A 381 14.05 13.21 -9.14
N ILE A 382 14.35 14.45 -9.56
CA ILE A 382 15.13 15.41 -8.77
C ILE A 382 14.27 16.36 -7.94
N ALA A 383 12.95 16.30 -8.07
CA ALA A 383 12.05 17.26 -7.47
C ALA A 383 11.08 16.59 -6.49
N PRO A 384 11.14 16.85 -5.17
CA PRO A 384 10.26 16.26 -4.19
C PRO A 384 8.79 16.60 -4.43
N GLY A 385 7.92 15.57 -4.39
CA GLY A 385 6.49 15.72 -4.53
C GLY A 385 5.95 15.12 -5.83
N HIS A 386 4.64 15.27 -6.05
CA HIS A 386 3.97 14.78 -7.24
C HIS A 386 3.59 15.93 -8.19
N GLY A 387 3.62 15.67 -9.50
CA GLY A 387 3.33 16.67 -10.55
C GLY A 387 1.84 16.86 -10.88
N VAL A 388 0.92 16.55 -9.98
CA VAL A 388 -0.53 16.71 -10.24
C VAL A 388 -0.93 18.15 -9.91
N PRO A 389 -1.47 18.96 -10.87
CA PRO A 389 -1.89 20.35 -10.60
C PRO A 389 -2.96 20.41 -9.50
N PRO A 390 -2.91 21.39 -8.57
CA PRO A 390 -3.95 21.58 -7.59
C PRO A 390 -5.28 21.80 -8.34
N SER A 391 -6.34 21.22 -7.82
CA SER A 391 -7.68 21.54 -8.29
C SER A 391 -7.92 23.03 -8.07
N ALA A 392 -8.48 23.74 -9.05
CA ALA A 392 -8.74 25.17 -8.94
C ALA A 392 -9.58 25.46 -7.68
N GLY A 393 -9.02 26.26 -6.77
CA GLY A 393 -9.67 26.66 -5.52
C GLY A 393 -9.23 25.89 -4.27
N THR A 394 -8.33 24.92 -4.35
CA THR A 394 -7.73 24.27 -3.19
C THR A 394 -6.33 24.81 -2.96
N ASN A 395 -6.04 25.29 -1.74
CA ASN A 395 -4.68 25.62 -1.30
C ASN A 395 -3.84 24.35 -1.04
N GLN A 396 -4.24 23.22 -1.61
CA GLN A 396 -3.58 21.95 -1.36
C GLN A 396 -2.35 21.84 -2.22
N ASP A 397 -1.26 21.62 -1.54
CA ASP A 397 0.00 21.11 -2.00
C ASP A 397 0.67 21.97 -3.06
N GLN A 398 1.53 22.82 -2.57
CA GLN A 398 2.43 23.58 -3.43
C GLN A 398 3.24 22.60 -4.28
N GLN A 399 2.75 22.44 -5.49
CA GLN A 399 3.47 21.69 -6.49
C GLN A 399 4.67 22.48 -6.91
N ILE A 400 5.77 21.82 -6.80
CA ILE A 400 6.89 22.17 -7.64
C ILE A 400 6.45 21.86 -9.07
N ASN A 401 6.58 22.83 -9.96
CA ASN A 401 6.42 22.60 -11.39
C ASN A 401 7.39 21.50 -11.83
N HIS A 402 6.92 20.27 -11.85
CA HIS A 402 7.66 19.13 -12.38
C HIS A 402 7.77 19.26 -13.90
N ASN A 403 8.55 20.22 -14.37
CA ASN A 403 9.05 20.25 -15.75
C ASN A 403 10.24 19.31 -15.93
N GLN A 404 10.52 18.49 -14.93
CA GLN A 404 11.60 17.52 -14.93
C GLN A 404 11.06 16.15 -15.34
N SER A 405 11.87 15.42 -16.09
CA SER A 405 11.53 14.04 -16.48
C SER A 405 11.76 13.10 -15.30
N SER A 406 10.75 12.32 -14.95
CA SER A 406 10.90 11.18 -14.04
C SER A 406 11.48 9.97 -14.78
N GLU A 407 12.26 9.19 -14.09
CA GLU A 407 12.81 7.92 -14.56
C GLU A 407 12.12 6.74 -13.90
N ILE A 408 11.93 5.65 -14.63
CA ILE A 408 11.54 4.37 -14.06
C ILE A 408 12.80 3.53 -13.88
N VAL A 409 13.15 3.28 -12.64
CA VAL A 409 14.31 2.49 -12.25
C VAL A 409 13.88 1.06 -11.98
N TYR A 410 14.58 0.09 -12.55
CA TYR A 410 14.47 -1.32 -12.18
C TYR A 410 15.62 -1.69 -11.25
N ALA A 411 15.29 -2.22 -10.08
CA ALA A 411 16.24 -2.75 -9.13
C ALA A 411 16.10 -4.27 -8.98
N LYS A 412 17.24 -4.95 -8.92
CA LYS A 412 17.37 -6.36 -8.59
C LYS A 412 18.27 -6.48 -7.36
N VAL A 413 17.67 -6.82 -6.23
CA VAL A 413 18.35 -6.89 -4.92
C VAL A 413 18.51 -8.34 -4.52
N PRO A 414 19.73 -8.89 -4.45
CA PRO A 414 19.94 -10.23 -3.89
C PRO A 414 19.45 -10.29 -2.45
N VAL A 415 18.71 -11.33 -2.08
CA VAL A 415 18.16 -11.47 -0.73
C VAL A 415 19.23 -11.55 0.35
N GLY A 416 20.46 -11.96 -0.02
CA GLY A 416 21.62 -12.00 0.88
C GLY A 416 22.19 -10.62 1.21
N ASP A 417 21.94 -9.61 0.37
CA ASP A 417 22.45 -8.25 0.56
C ASP A 417 21.54 -7.41 1.47
N ILE A 418 20.29 -7.86 1.71
CA ILE A 418 19.40 -7.22 2.67
C ILE A 418 19.98 -7.43 4.07
N GLY A 419 20.14 -6.36 4.81
CA GLY A 419 20.96 -6.25 6.01
C GLY A 419 20.73 -7.30 7.10
N SER A 420 21.48 -7.19 8.20
CA SER A 420 21.44 -8.16 9.30
C SER A 420 20.05 -8.29 9.91
N CYS A 421 19.66 -9.54 10.17
CA CYS A 421 18.40 -9.83 10.84
C CYS A 421 18.61 -9.98 12.35
N PRO A 422 17.61 -9.66 13.18
CA PRO A 422 17.64 -10.00 14.60
C PRO A 422 17.98 -11.48 14.78
N LEU A 423 18.88 -11.77 15.70
CA LEU A 423 19.22 -13.16 16.01
C LEU A 423 17.99 -13.84 16.60
N VAL A 424 17.59 -14.94 15.98
CA VAL A 424 16.59 -15.83 16.57
C VAL A 424 17.27 -16.55 17.74
N THR A 425 17.34 -15.90 18.89
CA THR A 425 17.89 -16.49 20.12
C THR A 425 16.87 -17.41 20.77
N GLY A 426 16.46 -18.44 20.03
CA GLY A 426 15.74 -19.54 20.59
C GLY A 426 16.73 -20.49 21.27
N ILE A 427 16.72 -20.56 22.60
CA ILE A 427 17.21 -21.70 23.42
C ILE A 427 18.73 -21.80 23.68
N GLU A 428 19.60 -21.06 23.03
CA GLU A 428 21.05 -21.20 23.30
C GLU A 428 21.52 -20.69 24.66
N ASN A 429 20.69 -19.97 25.42
CA ASN A 429 21.08 -19.42 26.72
C ASN A 429 20.68 -20.25 27.95
N VAL A 430 20.14 -21.46 27.79
CA VAL A 430 19.68 -22.25 28.94
C VAL A 430 20.72 -23.29 29.37
N SER A 431 21.75 -23.57 28.60
CA SER A 431 22.59 -24.76 28.85
C SER A 431 23.94 -24.50 29.51
N THR A 432 24.43 -23.27 29.60
CA THR A 432 25.80 -23.04 30.14
C THR A 432 25.88 -22.56 31.56
N SER A 433 24.79 -22.10 32.16
CA SER A 433 24.79 -21.64 33.54
C SER A 433 24.45 -22.72 34.57
N SER A 434 24.02 -23.91 34.16
CA SER A 434 23.65 -24.99 35.08
C SER A 434 24.72 -26.09 35.28
N ILE A 435 25.86 -25.99 34.61
CA ILE A 435 26.92 -26.99 34.71
C ILE A 435 28.11 -26.55 35.56
N SER A 436 28.21 -25.30 35.96
CA SER A 436 29.32 -24.81 36.80
C SER A 436 29.11 -24.95 38.31
N GLY A 437 28.11 -25.67 38.77
CA GLY A 437 27.74 -25.89 40.16
C GLY A 437 27.88 -27.30 40.71
N LEU A 438 28.59 -28.20 40.00
CA LEU A 438 28.89 -29.55 40.49
C LEU A 438 30.41 -29.72 40.60
N ASN A 439 30.95 -29.26 41.75
CA ASN A 439 32.15 -29.83 42.43
C ASN A 439 31.88 -29.86 43.90
#